data_aa8fd6428e2da7273e253722bcc3357c
#
_entry.id   aa8fd6428e2da7273e253722bcc3357c
#
_cell.length_a   1.000
_cell.length_b   1.000
_cell.length_c   1.000
_cell.angle_alpha   90.00
_cell.angle_beta   90.00
_cell.angle_gamma   90.00
#
_symmetry.space_group_name_H-M   'P 1'
#
loop_
_entity.id
_entity.type
_entity.pdbx_description
1 polymer ?
#
loop_
_entity_poly.entity_id
_entity_poly.type
_entity_poly.pdbx_seq_one_letter_code
_entity_poly.pdbx_strand_id
1 'polypeptide(L)'
;MRPTIHGGKCGDSCCLRVQNLSVKIGNSQILRDVNMHVHCGQLIALIGPNGAGKSTLLKAILGQQEYDGVIAFSMPGSRGRNMKIGYVPQSPAFDPSDPISVADLFVCCMSRRPAFLGIGKTMRSRILDCLDRVHGTDLIDKRVGTLSGGELQRVLLALALEPIPNILILDEPLSGVDVEGQTELMDMLDEIRKTYDLSILMTTHDFTTLPRYADQVALIDRRIVAMDSPAQLLNSPEFKEVFHMMGGVQK
;
A
#
# COMPACT_ATOMS: atom_id res chain seq x y z
N MET A 1 15.55 21.00 10.95
CA MET A 1 14.81 21.98 10.16
C MET A 1 13.71 21.19 9.47
N ARG A 2 12.45 21.25 9.94
CA ARG A 2 11.32 20.50 9.37
C ARG A 2 11.02 21.08 8.00
N PRO A 3 10.88 20.29 6.93
CA PRO A 3 10.46 20.81 5.65
C PRO A 3 9.03 21.32 5.79
N THR A 4 8.84 22.60 5.53
CA THR A 4 7.51 23.21 5.45
C THR A 4 6.82 22.63 4.23
N ILE A 5 5.89 21.70 4.44
CA ILE A 5 5.07 21.12 3.40
C ILE A 5 4.02 22.17 3.09
N HIS A 6 4.01 22.67 1.86
CA HIS A 6 2.96 23.53 1.35
C HIS A 6 1.65 22.73 1.34
N GLY A 7 0.79 22.99 2.32
CA GLY A 7 -0.60 22.53 2.35
C GLY A 7 -1.45 23.22 1.28
N GLY A 8 -1.14 22.96 0.03
CA GLY A 8 -2.03 23.26 -1.08
C GLY A 8 -2.92 22.03 -1.26
N LYS A 9 -4.20 22.13 -0.92
CA LYS A 9 -5.19 21.16 -1.39
C LYS A 9 -4.98 20.95 -2.87
N CYS A 10 -4.56 19.74 -3.26
CA CYS A 10 -4.44 19.34 -4.63
C CYS A 10 -5.84 19.39 -5.24
N GLY A 11 -6.19 20.52 -5.89
CA GLY A 11 -7.45 20.61 -6.61
C GLY A 11 -7.45 19.55 -7.71
N ASP A 12 -8.55 19.00 -8.08
CA ASP A 12 -8.93 18.02 -9.12
C ASP A 12 -7.83 17.25 -9.90
N SER A 13 -6.59 17.24 -9.42
CA SER A 13 -5.46 16.56 -10.06
C SER A 13 -5.34 15.14 -9.54
N CYS A 14 -5.50 14.18 -10.45
CA CYS A 14 -5.31 12.76 -10.14
C CYS A 14 -3.83 12.44 -9.92
N CYS A 15 -3.46 11.84 -8.79
CA CYS A 15 -2.12 11.29 -8.58
C CYS A 15 -1.88 10.04 -9.41
N LEU A 16 -2.90 9.19 -9.56
CA LEU A 16 -2.89 7.99 -10.38
C LEU A 16 -4.17 7.94 -11.20
N ARG A 17 -4.02 7.72 -12.50
CA ARG A 17 -5.12 7.46 -13.43
C ARG A 17 -4.89 6.14 -14.14
N VAL A 18 -5.87 5.25 -14.04
CA VAL A 18 -5.92 3.97 -14.76
C VAL A 18 -7.08 4.07 -15.75
N GLN A 19 -6.81 3.78 -17.03
CA GLN A 19 -7.81 3.87 -18.10
C GLN A 19 -7.78 2.63 -18.99
N ASN A 20 -8.92 1.97 -19.13
CA ASN A 20 -9.14 0.79 -19.98
C ASN A 20 -8.10 -0.31 -19.76
N LEU A 21 -7.63 -0.45 -18.50
CA LEU A 21 -6.58 -1.40 -18.17
C LEU A 21 -7.12 -2.82 -18.23
N SER A 22 -6.46 -3.64 -19.02
CA SER A 22 -6.76 -5.06 -19.17
C SER A 22 -5.50 -5.89 -19.00
N VAL A 23 -5.63 -7.01 -18.30
CA VAL A 23 -4.51 -7.94 -18.03
C VAL A 23 -4.91 -9.34 -18.42
N LYS A 24 -4.05 -9.99 -19.22
CA LYS A 24 -4.13 -11.42 -19.55
C LYS A 24 -2.93 -12.17 -18.99
N ILE A 25 -3.15 -13.35 -18.44
CA ILE A 25 -2.09 -14.28 -18.02
C ILE A 25 -2.34 -15.60 -18.74
N GLY A 26 -1.47 -15.93 -19.67
CA GLY A 26 -1.72 -17.02 -20.61
C GLY A 26 -3.00 -16.75 -21.40
N ASN A 27 -3.93 -17.71 -21.38
CA ASN A 27 -5.21 -17.60 -22.07
C ASN A 27 -6.34 -17.00 -21.18
N SER A 28 -6.04 -16.67 -19.93
CA SER A 28 -7.05 -16.20 -18.99
C SER A 28 -7.06 -14.68 -18.89
N GLN A 29 -8.24 -14.07 -19.07
CA GLN A 29 -8.48 -12.67 -18.81
C GLN A 29 -8.63 -12.47 -17.29
N ILE A 30 -7.67 -11.80 -16.67
CA ILE A 30 -7.69 -11.53 -15.22
C ILE A 30 -8.37 -10.19 -14.93
N LEU A 31 -8.03 -9.15 -15.69
CA LEU A 31 -8.65 -7.82 -15.59
C LEU A 31 -9.14 -7.37 -16.94
N ARG A 32 -10.31 -6.69 -16.96
CA ARG A 32 -10.94 -6.18 -18.17
C ARG A 32 -11.45 -4.76 -17.94
N ASP A 33 -11.00 -3.84 -18.80
CA ASP A 33 -11.49 -2.46 -18.89
C ASP A 33 -11.55 -1.75 -17.52
N VAL A 34 -10.50 -1.92 -16.70
CA VAL A 34 -10.42 -1.27 -15.38
C VAL A 34 -10.18 0.22 -15.59
N ASN A 35 -11.05 1.03 -14.98
CA ASN A 35 -10.95 2.48 -14.96
C ASN A 35 -11.02 2.95 -13.51
N MET A 36 -9.99 3.70 -13.05
CA MET A 36 -9.89 4.17 -11.69
C MET A 36 -9.06 5.45 -11.61
N HIS A 37 -9.42 6.35 -10.69
CA HIS A 37 -8.65 7.55 -10.38
C HIS A 37 -8.35 7.58 -8.88
N VAL A 38 -7.11 7.92 -8.53
CA VAL A 38 -6.69 8.23 -7.15
C VAL A 38 -6.29 9.70 -7.11
N HIS A 39 -7.00 10.50 -6.32
CA HIS A 39 -6.63 11.90 -6.11
C HIS A 39 -5.56 12.01 -5.04
N CYS A 40 -4.81 13.12 -5.09
CA CYS A 40 -3.74 13.34 -4.12
C CYS A 40 -4.30 13.42 -2.68
N GLY A 41 -3.57 12.82 -1.73
CA GLY A 41 -3.94 12.80 -0.32
C GLY A 41 -5.10 11.86 0.03
N GLN A 42 -5.66 11.10 -0.93
CA GLN A 42 -6.74 10.14 -0.67
C GLN A 42 -6.23 8.77 -0.25
N LEU A 43 -6.99 8.12 0.64
CA LEU A 43 -6.89 6.69 0.91
C LEU A 43 -8.03 5.98 0.18
N ILE A 44 -7.66 5.14 -0.80
CA ILE A 44 -8.59 4.29 -1.54
C ILE A 44 -8.36 2.85 -1.15
N ALA A 45 -9.43 2.18 -0.69
CA ALA A 45 -9.42 0.75 -0.42
C ALA A 45 -9.95 -0.02 -1.63
N LEU A 46 -9.17 -0.98 -2.11
CA LEU A 46 -9.55 -1.91 -3.17
C LEU A 46 -10.05 -3.19 -2.53
N ILE A 47 -11.33 -3.48 -2.66
CA ILE A 47 -11.98 -4.65 -2.10
C ILE A 47 -12.53 -5.57 -3.19
N GLY A 48 -12.70 -6.83 -2.86
CA GLY A 48 -13.27 -7.82 -3.78
C GLY A 48 -12.88 -9.23 -3.36
N PRO A 49 -13.51 -10.24 -3.94
CA PRO A 49 -13.25 -11.63 -3.61
C PRO A 49 -11.82 -12.08 -3.93
N ASN A 50 -11.45 -13.26 -3.42
CA ASN A 50 -10.21 -13.90 -3.81
C ASN A 50 -10.22 -14.23 -5.31
N GLY A 51 -9.13 -13.90 -6.01
CA GLY A 51 -9.06 -14.07 -7.46
C GLY A 51 -9.74 -12.97 -8.28
N ALA A 52 -10.33 -11.94 -7.67
CA ALA A 52 -10.95 -10.80 -8.36
C ALA A 52 -9.96 -9.92 -9.16
N GLY A 53 -8.64 -10.10 -8.96
CA GLY A 53 -7.61 -9.37 -9.68
C GLY A 53 -6.97 -8.21 -8.89
N LYS A 54 -7.23 -8.08 -7.57
CA LYS A 54 -6.67 -7.01 -6.73
C LYS A 54 -5.15 -6.90 -6.85
N SER A 55 -4.40 -7.94 -6.47
CA SER A 55 -2.93 -7.94 -6.53
C SER A 55 -2.41 -7.87 -7.97
N THR A 56 -3.17 -8.36 -8.96
CA THR A 56 -2.83 -8.21 -10.38
C THR A 56 -2.90 -6.75 -10.81
N LEU A 57 -3.92 -6.01 -10.35
CA LEU A 57 -4.03 -4.57 -10.60
C LEU A 57 -2.87 -3.81 -9.96
N LEU A 58 -2.54 -4.11 -8.69
CA LEU A 58 -1.39 -3.50 -8.03
C LEU A 58 -0.08 -3.78 -8.77
N LYS A 59 0.16 -5.04 -9.19
CA LYS A 59 1.34 -5.42 -9.99
C LYS A 59 1.42 -4.69 -11.32
N ALA A 60 0.28 -4.49 -12.02
CA ALA A 60 0.22 -3.71 -13.24
C ALA A 60 0.60 -2.24 -12.98
N ILE A 61 0.06 -1.63 -11.92
CA ILE A 61 0.38 -0.25 -11.50
C ILE A 61 1.87 -0.11 -11.16
N LEU A 62 2.49 -1.13 -10.56
CA LEU A 62 3.92 -1.19 -10.22
C LEU A 62 4.82 -1.51 -11.43
N GLY A 63 4.24 -1.77 -12.61
CA GLY A 63 4.99 -2.17 -13.81
C GLY A 63 5.59 -3.58 -13.73
N GLN A 64 5.08 -4.42 -12.83
CA GLN A 64 5.52 -5.81 -12.62
C GLN A 64 4.68 -6.82 -13.42
N GLN A 65 3.62 -6.36 -14.09
CA GLN A 65 2.71 -7.17 -14.90
C GLN A 65 2.41 -6.42 -16.20
N GLU A 66 2.49 -7.13 -17.33
CA GLU A 66 2.08 -6.58 -18.63
C GLU A 66 0.57 -6.33 -18.67
N TYR A 67 0.19 -5.23 -19.31
CA TYR A 67 -1.20 -4.79 -19.43
C TYR A 67 -1.44 -4.04 -20.75
N ASP A 68 -2.68 -4.05 -21.20
CA ASP A 68 -3.20 -3.13 -22.21
C ASP A 68 -3.90 -1.96 -21.52
N GLY A 69 -3.91 -0.78 -22.13
CA GLY A 69 -4.52 0.43 -21.58
C GLY A 69 -3.49 1.47 -21.14
N VAL A 70 -3.89 2.37 -20.25
CA VAL A 70 -3.04 3.49 -19.80
C VAL A 70 -2.99 3.56 -18.28
N ILE A 71 -1.79 3.60 -17.73
CA ILE A 71 -1.53 3.99 -16.35
C ILE A 71 -0.73 5.30 -16.40
N ALA A 72 -1.30 6.36 -15.87
CA ALA A 72 -0.66 7.67 -15.83
C ALA A 72 -0.56 8.17 -14.39
N PHE A 73 0.63 8.65 -14.04
CA PHE A 73 0.88 9.32 -12.78
C PHE A 73 1.06 10.81 -13.04
N SER A 74 0.42 11.65 -12.23
CA SER A 74 0.57 13.09 -12.33
C SER A 74 0.68 13.73 -10.96
N MET A 75 1.46 14.79 -10.88
CA MET A 75 1.54 15.63 -9.69
C MET A 75 1.33 17.09 -10.08
N PRO A 76 0.50 17.84 -9.34
CA PRO A 76 0.39 19.28 -9.54
C PRO A 76 1.76 19.95 -9.37
N GLY A 77 2.14 20.76 -10.32
CA GLY A 77 3.37 21.55 -10.26
C GLY A 77 4.69 20.81 -10.55
N SER A 78 4.68 19.51 -10.79
CA SER A 78 5.89 18.74 -11.10
C SER A 78 6.09 18.56 -12.61
N ARG A 79 6.55 19.59 -13.31
CA ARG A 79 7.05 19.42 -14.69
C ARG A 79 8.29 18.52 -14.67
N GLY A 80 8.12 17.23 -15.00
CA GLY A 80 9.23 16.29 -15.24
C GLY A 80 9.88 15.64 -14.01
N ARG A 81 9.30 15.71 -12.81
CA ARG A 81 9.77 14.92 -11.66
C ARG A 81 9.19 13.53 -11.71
N ASN A 82 10.05 12.51 -11.60
CA ASN A 82 9.63 11.12 -11.50
C ASN A 82 8.79 10.92 -10.24
N MET A 83 7.61 10.36 -10.41
CA MET A 83 6.76 9.95 -9.29
C MET A 83 7.44 8.84 -8.49
N LYS A 84 7.41 8.97 -7.18
CA LYS A 84 7.93 7.93 -6.28
C LYS A 84 6.76 7.11 -5.77
N ILE A 85 6.88 5.81 -5.90
CA ILE A 85 5.90 4.84 -5.41
C ILE A 85 6.54 4.07 -4.27
N GLY A 86 5.89 4.05 -3.11
CA GLY A 86 6.19 3.12 -2.03
C GLY A 86 5.32 1.87 -2.18
N TYR A 87 5.87 0.70 -1.91
CA TYR A 87 5.12 -0.56 -1.99
C TYR A 87 5.39 -1.45 -0.79
N VAL A 88 4.33 -1.90 -0.15
CA VAL A 88 4.37 -2.93 0.88
C VAL A 88 3.64 -4.16 0.35
N PRO A 89 4.36 -5.27 0.11
CA PRO A 89 3.76 -6.52 -0.39
C PRO A 89 3.00 -7.25 0.72
N GLN A 90 2.08 -8.11 0.31
CA GLN A 90 1.42 -9.04 1.21
C GLN A 90 2.46 -10.00 1.81
N SER A 91 2.63 -9.93 3.13
CA SER A 91 3.42 -10.83 3.99
C SER A 91 4.66 -11.47 3.32
N PRO A 92 5.78 -10.74 3.15
CA PRO A 92 7.01 -11.38 2.75
C PRO A 92 7.42 -12.39 3.83
N ALA A 93 7.65 -13.64 3.42
CA ALA A 93 8.10 -14.67 4.33
C ALA A 93 9.60 -14.49 4.62
N PHE A 94 9.94 -14.24 5.88
CA PHE A 94 11.32 -14.32 6.37
C PHE A 94 11.47 -15.60 7.19
N ASP A 95 12.57 -16.32 6.99
CA ASP A 95 12.87 -17.49 7.80
C ASP A 95 13.27 -17.04 9.22
N PRO A 96 12.62 -17.54 10.30
CA PRO A 96 13.01 -17.21 11.67
C PRO A 96 14.47 -17.53 12.01
N SER A 97 15.09 -18.46 11.26
CA SER A 97 16.51 -18.80 11.43
C SER A 97 17.48 -17.83 10.76
N ASP A 98 17.00 -16.96 9.86
CA ASP A 98 17.85 -16.00 9.17
C ASP A 98 18.44 -14.99 10.18
N PRO A 99 19.76 -14.77 10.16
CA PRO A 99 20.44 -13.86 11.10
C PRO A 99 20.30 -12.38 10.71
N ILE A 100 19.36 -12.03 9.82
CA ILE A 100 19.18 -10.69 9.27
C ILE A 100 18.47 -9.80 10.31
N SER A 101 19.12 -8.73 10.74
CA SER A 101 18.49 -7.70 11.57
C SER A 101 17.66 -6.70 10.72
N VAL A 102 16.77 -5.95 11.36
CA VAL A 102 16.07 -4.83 10.73
C VAL A 102 17.08 -3.83 10.14
N ALA A 103 18.14 -3.52 10.88
CA ALA A 103 19.18 -2.62 10.38
C ALA A 103 19.86 -3.16 9.12
N ASP A 104 20.15 -4.47 9.04
CA ASP A 104 20.74 -5.09 7.84
C ASP A 104 19.78 -5.00 6.66
N LEU A 105 18.48 -5.26 6.87
CA LEU A 105 17.44 -5.13 5.84
C LEU A 105 17.42 -3.71 5.25
N PHE A 106 17.45 -2.68 6.10
CA PHE A 106 17.51 -1.29 5.64
C PHE A 106 18.79 -0.99 4.85
N VAL A 107 19.95 -1.48 5.32
CA VAL A 107 21.22 -1.30 4.59
C VAL A 107 21.15 -1.94 3.21
N CYS A 108 20.60 -3.15 3.09
CA CYS A 108 20.43 -3.82 1.80
C CYS A 108 19.54 -3.03 0.84
N CYS A 109 18.48 -2.37 1.35
CA CYS A 109 17.55 -1.59 0.53
C CYS A 109 18.06 -0.18 0.20
N MET A 110 18.79 0.47 1.11
CA MET A 110 19.16 1.88 1.02
C MET A 110 20.62 2.13 0.59
N SER A 111 21.47 1.11 0.64
CA SER A 111 22.91 1.25 0.41
C SER A 111 23.38 0.31 -0.70
N ARG A 112 24.38 0.77 -1.46
CA ARG A 112 25.15 -0.09 -2.37
C ARG A 112 26.33 -0.80 -1.68
N ARG A 113 26.59 -0.47 -0.39
CA ARG A 113 27.65 -1.10 0.37
C ARG A 113 27.16 -2.40 0.98
N PRO A 114 27.96 -3.48 0.94
CA PRO A 114 27.60 -4.73 1.57
C PRO A 114 27.40 -4.58 3.09
N ALA A 115 26.36 -5.21 3.64
CA ALA A 115 25.99 -5.10 5.07
C ALA A 115 27.09 -5.63 6.00
N PHE A 116 27.89 -6.62 5.58
CA PHE A 116 28.96 -7.20 6.38
C PHE A 116 30.12 -6.23 6.71
N LEU A 117 30.18 -5.07 6.07
CA LEU A 117 31.16 -4.02 6.37
C LEU A 117 30.76 -3.19 7.60
N GLY A 118 29.64 -3.54 8.24
CA GLY A 118 29.09 -2.85 9.39
C GLY A 118 28.30 -1.59 9.03
N ILE A 119 27.49 -1.14 9.98
CA ILE A 119 26.58 0.00 9.80
C ILE A 119 27.22 1.24 10.42
N GLY A 120 27.63 2.19 9.57
CA GLY A 120 28.18 3.45 10.05
C GLY A 120 27.13 4.30 10.81
N LYS A 121 27.61 5.17 11.71
CA LYS A 121 26.74 6.02 12.57
C LYS A 121 25.71 6.81 11.78
N THR A 122 26.08 7.39 10.64
CA THR A 122 25.17 8.15 9.77
C THR A 122 24.05 7.29 9.20
N MET A 123 24.35 6.05 8.75
CA MET A 123 23.35 5.14 8.24
C MET A 123 22.41 4.68 9.35
N ARG A 124 22.94 4.36 10.54
CA ARG A 124 22.13 3.98 11.70
C ARG A 124 21.17 5.10 12.10
N SER A 125 21.65 6.36 12.14
CA SER A 125 20.77 7.51 12.40
C SER A 125 19.65 7.61 11.38
N ARG A 126 19.97 7.47 10.08
CA ARG A 126 18.95 7.49 9.01
C ARG A 126 17.93 6.36 9.13
N ILE A 127 18.36 5.16 9.53
CA ILE A 127 17.44 4.04 9.78
C ILE A 127 16.52 4.36 10.96
N LEU A 128 17.06 4.91 12.04
CA LEU A 128 16.26 5.34 13.20
C LEU A 128 15.23 6.40 12.80
N ASP A 129 15.60 7.39 11.97
CA ASP A 129 14.67 8.40 11.44
C ASP A 129 13.55 7.77 10.60
N CYS A 130 13.84 6.69 9.86
CA CYS A 130 12.83 5.95 9.12
C CYS A 130 11.88 5.19 10.06
N LEU A 131 12.44 4.51 11.06
CA LEU A 131 11.67 3.73 12.03
C LEU A 131 10.86 4.61 12.99
N ASP A 132 11.31 5.82 13.28
CA ASP A 132 10.59 6.79 14.11
C ASP A 132 9.24 7.17 13.50
N ARG A 133 9.15 7.27 12.17
CA ARG A 133 7.91 7.56 11.44
C ARG A 133 6.81 6.53 11.66
N VAL A 134 7.17 5.33 12.06
CA VAL A 134 6.29 4.18 12.27
C VAL A 134 6.30 3.68 13.72
N HIS A 135 6.80 4.48 14.65
CA HIS A 135 6.94 4.14 16.08
C HIS A 135 7.65 2.80 16.31
N GLY A 136 8.71 2.54 15.53
CA GLY A 136 9.43 1.27 15.52
C GLY A 136 10.92 1.37 15.81
N THR A 137 11.41 2.40 16.48
CA THR A 137 12.84 2.63 16.74
C THR A 137 13.49 1.51 17.58
N ASP A 138 12.71 0.85 18.43
CA ASP A 138 13.12 -0.30 19.26
C ASP A 138 13.34 -1.57 18.42
N LEU A 139 12.90 -1.60 17.18
CA LEU A 139 12.99 -2.76 16.28
C LEU A 139 14.33 -2.85 15.56
N ILE A 140 15.15 -1.79 15.56
CA ILE A 140 16.35 -1.68 14.71
C ILE A 140 17.32 -2.86 14.83
N ASP A 141 17.50 -3.40 16.03
CA ASP A 141 18.44 -4.49 16.29
C ASP A 141 17.76 -5.87 16.36
N LYS A 142 16.41 -5.94 16.23
CA LYS A 142 15.68 -7.21 16.21
C LYS A 142 15.94 -7.96 14.91
N ARG A 143 15.86 -9.29 14.97
CA ARG A 143 15.90 -10.14 13.77
C ARG A 143 14.55 -10.07 13.04
N VAL A 144 14.57 -9.88 11.73
CA VAL A 144 13.36 -9.74 10.92
C VAL A 144 12.44 -10.95 11.05
N GLY A 145 13.00 -12.17 11.05
CA GLY A 145 12.23 -13.40 11.17
C GLY A 145 11.60 -13.65 12.55
N THR A 146 11.92 -12.83 13.58
CA THR A 146 11.35 -12.95 14.93
C THR A 146 10.33 -11.85 15.25
N LEU A 147 10.06 -10.96 14.30
CA LEU A 147 9.09 -9.89 14.48
C LEU A 147 7.66 -10.45 14.49
N SER A 148 6.79 -9.85 15.30
CA SER A 148 5.35 -10.06 15.18
C SER A 148 4.83 -9.51 13.85
N GLY A 149 3.63 -9.93 13.42
CA GLY A 149 3.02 -9.44 12.18
C GLY A 149 2.96 -7.91 12.12
N GLY A 150 2.52 -7.26 13.20
CA GLY A 150 2.44 -5.80 13.29
C GLY A 150 3.82 -5.11 13.29
N GLU A 151 4.82 -5.67 13.98
CA GLU A 151 6.19 -5.16 13.95
C GLU A 151 6.79 -5.25 12.54
N LEU A 152 6.59 -6.38 11.85
CA LEU A 152 7.05 -6.58 10.49
C LEU A 152 6.39 -5.58 9.53
N GLN A 153 5.07 -5.37 9.65
CA GLN A 153 4.36 -4.39 8.83
C GLN A 153 4.88 -2.96 9.05
N ARG A 154 5.17 -2.57 10.29
CA ARG A 154 5.81 -1.27 10.59
C ARG A 154 7.18 -1.14 9.94
N VAL A 155 8.02 -2.17 10.01
CA VAL A 155 9.34 -2.18 9.35
C VAL A 155 9.22 -2.05 7.83
N LEU A 156 8.32 -2.81 7.20
CA LEU A 156 8.09 -2.74 5.76
C LEU A 156 7.53 -1.38 5.32
N LEU A 157 6.63 -0.81 6.13
CA LEU A 157 6.11 0.53 5.90
C LEU A 157 7.20 1.59 6.00
N ALA A 158 8.07 1.52 7.00
CA ALA A 158 9.22 2.43 7.13
C ALA A 158 10.15 2.37 5.91
N LEU A 159 10.40 1.18 5.37
CA LEU A 159 11.15 1.00 4.12
C LEU A 159 10.44 1.59 2.91
N ALA A 160 9.14 1.37 2.77
CA ALA A 160 8.34 1.91 1.67
C ALA A 160 8.21 3.44 1.71
N LEU A 161 8.40 4.05 2.88
CA LEU A 161 8.42 5.50 3.09
C LEU A 161 9.80 6.14 2.85
N GLU A 162 10.80 5.39 2.46
CA GLU A 162 12.16 5.93 2.23
C GLU A 162 12.64 5.69 0.78
N PRO A 163 12.77 6.73 -0.02
CA PRO A 163 12.37 8.13 0.25
C PRO A 163 10.86 8.31 0.28
N ILE A 164 10.36 9.33 0.99
CA ILE A 164 8.92 9.62 1.07
C ILE A 164 8.30 9.56 -0.33
N PRO A 165 7.32 8.66 -0.55
CA PRO A 165 6.67 8.50 -1.84
C PRO A 165 5.56 9.53 -2.06
N ASN A 166 5.04 9.59 -3.29
CA ASN A 166 3.85 10.37 -3.63
C ASN A 166 2.58 9.53 -3.49
N ILE A 167 2.71 8.23 -3.74
CA ILE A 167 1.67 7.24 -3.54
C ILE A 167 2.26 6.01 -2.85
N LEU A 168 1.56 5.52 -1.85
CA LEU A 168 1.88 4.29 -1.12
C LEU A 168 0.88 3.21 -1.53
N ILE A 169 1.39 2.09 -2.00
CA ILE A 169 0.59 0.94 -2.39
C ILE A 169 0.80 -0.16 -1.36
N LEU A 170 -0.30 -0.64 -0.78
CA LEU A 170 -0.29 -1.63 0.29
C LEU A 170 -1.13 -2.85 -0.13
N ASP A 171 -0.49 -4.02 -0.23
CA ASP A 171 -1.20 -5.26 -0.56
C ASP A 171 -1.51 -6.03 0.73
N GLU A 172 -2.76 -5.96 1.21
CA GLU A 172 -3.27 -6.58 2.43
C GLU A 172 -2.43 -6.27 3.69
N PRO A 173 -2.19 -4.98 4.03
CA PRO A 173 -1.27 -4.60 5.10
C PRO A 173 -1.71 -5.04 6.50
N LEU A 174 -2.98 -5.40 6.69
CA LEU A 174 -3.54 -5.85 7.97
C LEU A 174 -3.47 -7.37 8.15
N SER A 175 -3.00 -8.10 7.13
CA SER A 175 -2.91 -9.56 7.19
C SER A 175 -1.89 -10.02 8.23
N GLY A 176 -2.30 -10.93 9.13
CA GLY A 176 -1.42 -11.43 10.19
C GLY A 176 -1.19 -10.48 11.38
N VAL A 177 -1.93 -9.38 11.43
CA VAL A 177 -1.95 -8.44 12.56
C VAL A 177 -3.21 -8.67 13.38
N ASP A 178 -3.10 -8.69 14.70
CA ASP A 178 -4.25 -8.81 15.61
C ASP A 178 -5.14 -7.56 15.58
N VAL A 179 -6.36 -7.66 16.11
CA VAL A 179 -7.38 -6.61 15.97
C VAL A 179 -6.93 -5.27 16.55
N GLU A 180 -6.22 -5.27 17.69
CA GLU A 180 -5.70 -4.07 18.32
C GLU A 180 -4.61 -3.43 17.45
N GLY A 181 -3.64 -4.22 16.99
CA GLY A 181 -2.58 -3.77 16.09
C GLY A 181 -3.08 -3.29 14.73
N GLN A 182 -4.18 -3.85 14.21
CA GLN A 182 -4.81 -3.35 12.98
C GLN A 182 -5.29 -1.90 13.14
N THR A 183 -5.91 -1.59 14.28
CA THR A 183 -6.37 -0.22 14.57
C THR A 183 -5.17 0.74 14.69
N GLU A 184 -4.14 0.35 15.43
CA GLU A 184 -2.91 1.14 15.57
C GLU A 184 -2.23 1.39 14.23
N LEU A 185 -2.14 0.36 13.38
CA LEU A 185 -1.55 0.47 12.05
C LEU A 185 -2.34 1.42 11.15
N MET A 186 -3.66 1.37 11.20
CA MET A 186 -4.53 2.26 10.42
C MET A 186 -4.48 3.72 10.92
N ASP A 187 -4.45 3.94 12.23
CA ASP A 187 -4.27 5.28 12.81
C ASP A 187 -2.91 5.87 12.38
N MET A 188 -1.84 5.09 12.44
CA MET A 188 -0.51 5.48 11.99
C MET A 188 -0.47 5.77 10.49
N LEU A 189 -1.11 4.95 9.64
CA LEU A 189 -1.21 5.20 8.20
C LEU A 189 -1.94 6.51 7.89
N ASP A 190 -3.00 6.82 8.61
CA ASP A 190 -3.76 8.06 8.45
C ASP A 190 -2.96 9.29 8.90
N GLU A 191 -2.17 9.17 9.99
CA GLU A 191 -1.24 10.21 10.44
C GLU A 191 -0.14 10.47 9.39
N ILE A 192 0.50 9.42 8.89
CA ILE A 192 1.54 9.50 7.86
C ILE A 192 0.98 10.13 6.59
N ARG A 193 -0.21 9.70 6.15
CA ARG A 193 -0.90 10.25 4.99
C ARG A 193 -1.10 11.76 5.11
N LYS A 194 -1.59 12.23 6.25
CA LYS A 194 -1.84 13.64 6.53
C LYS A 194 -0.54 14.44 6.69
N THR A 195 0.46 13.87 7.34
CA THR A 195 1.75 14.52 7.60
C THR A 195 2.55 14.76 6.33
N TYR A 196 2.51 13.82 5.37
CA TYR A 196 3.31 13.84 4.16
C TYR A 196 2.50 14.13 2.89
N ASP A 197 1.18 14.40 3.00
CA ASP A 197 0.26 14.64 1.88
C ASP A 197 0.38 13.54 0.80
N LEU A 198 0.46 12.30 1.23
CA LEU A 198 0.61 11.16 0.34
C LEU A 198 -0.72 10.47 0.07
N SER A 199 -0.87 9.91 -1.12
CA SER A 199 -2.02 9.08 -1.47
C SER A 199 -1.76 7.63 -1.08
N ILE A 200 -2.81 6.91 -0.65
CA ILE A 200 -2.72 5.50 -0.31
C ILE A 200 -3.70 4.70 -1.18
N LEU A 201 -3.20 3.65 -1.82
CA LEU A 201 -4.02 2.62 -2.45
C LEU A 201 -3.76 1.29 -1.72
N MET A 202 -4.75 0.76 -1.04
CA MET A 202 -4.59 -0.49 -0.28
C MET A 202 -5.61 -1.55 -0.67
N THR A 203 -5.21 -2.80 -0.69
CA THR A 203 -6.14 -3.93 -0.72
C THR A 203 -6.46 -4.35 0.70
N THR A 204 -7.71 -4.76 0.94
CA THR A 204 -8.11 -5.30 2.24
C THR A 204 -9.30 -6.25 2.13
N HIS A 205 -9.41 -7.15 3.08
CA HIS A 205 -10.58 -7.98 3.34
C HIS A 205 -11.35 -7.55 4.59
N ASP A 206 -10.80 -6.62 5.36
CA ASP A 206 -11.49 -6.04 6.52
C ASP A 206 -12.31 -4.83 6.07
N PHE A 207 -13.63 -4.95 6.21
CA PHE A 207 -14.57 -3.87 5.87
C PHE A 207 -14.92 -3.01 7.08
N THR A 208 -14.55 -3.42 8.29
CA THR A 208 -14.96 -2.75 9.54
C THR A 208 -14.23 -1.44 9.76
N THR A 209 -12.99 -1.37 9.34
CA THR A 209 -12.14 -0.17 9.47
C THR A 209 -12.37 0.87 8.37
N LEU A 210 -12.88 0.45 7.20
CA LEU A 210 -13.02 1.32 6.03
C LEU A 210 -13.83 2.59 6.26
N PRO A 211 -14.99 2.56 6.97
CA PRO A 211 -15.79 3.78 7.18
C PRO A 211 -15.05 4.88 7.94
N ARG A 212 -14.02 4.53 8.71
CA ARG A 212 -13.24 5.47 9.51
C ARG A 212 -12.07 6.08 8.73
N TYR A 213 -11.43 5.32 7.85
CA TYR A 213 -10.14 5.71 7.27
C TYR A 213 -10.16 5.95 5.76
N ALA A 214 -10.99 5.21 5.02
CA ALA A 214 -10.99 5.30 3.57
C ALA A 214 -11.87 6.47 3.09
N ASP A 215 -11.33 7.26 2.14
CA ASP A 215 -12.10 8.29 1.45
C ASP A 215 -13.01 7.67 0.40
N GLN A 216 -12.52 6.63 -0.28
CA GLN A 216 -13.28 5.85 -1.27
C GLN A 216 -12.95 4.36 -1.17
N VAL A 217 -13.89 3.56 -1.61
CA VAL A 217 -13.74 2.11 -1.75
C VAL A 217 -14.05 1.73 -3.20
N ALA A 218 -13.15 0.98 -3.82
CA ALA A 218 -13.33 0.43 -5.15
C ALA A 218 -13.58 -1.08 -5.06
N LEU A 219 -14.78 -1.51 -5.49
CA LEU A 219 -15.16 -2.91 -5.58
C LEU A 219 -14.69 -3.48 -6.91
N ILE A 220 -13.81 -4.48 -6.86
CA ILE A 220 -13.29 -5.14 -8.04
C ILE A 220 -13.76 -6.60 -8.12
N ASP A 221 -14.24 -7.00 -9.29
CA ASP A 221 -14.40 -8.37 -9.75
C ASP A 221 -14.04 -8.42 -11.23
N ARG A 222 -12.78 -8.68 -11.55
CA ARG A 222 -12.16 -8.60 -12.88
C ARG A 222 -12.30 -7.24 -13.59
N ARG A 223 -13.12 -6.37 -13.09
CA ARG A 223 -13.32 -4.96 -13.47
C ARG A 223 -13.71 -4.17 -12.22
N ILE A 224 -13.63 -2.85 -12.28
CA ILE A 224 -14.26 -2.04 -11.22
C ILE A 224 -15.77 -2.14 -11.41
N VAL A 225 -16.44 -2.75 -10.42
CA VAL A 225 -17.91 -2.93 -10.41
C VAL A 225 -18.58 -1.67 -9.93
N ALA A 226 -18.04 -1.09 -8.85
CA ALA A 226 -18.50 0.18 -8.27
C ALA A 226 -17.34 0.85 -7.51
N MET A 227 -17.40 2.17 -7.39
CA MET A 227 -16.46 2.96 -6.60
C MET A 227 -17.21 4.13 -5.96
N ASP A 228 -17.20 4.19 -4.63
CA ASP A 228 -17.94 5.20 -3.87
C ASP A 228 -17.35 5.36 -2.46
N SER A 229 -17.94 6.23 -1.65
CA SER A 229 -17.65 6.31 -0.21
C SER A 229 -17.94 4.98 0.49
N PRO A 230 -17.20 4.64 1.56
CA PRO A 230 -17.41 3.37 2.28
C PRO A 230 -18.86 3.13 2.67
N ALA A 231 -19.54 4.16 3.19
CA ALA A 231 -20.92 4.06 3.66
C ALA A 231 -21.91 3.72 2.53
N GLN A 232 -21.70 4.26 1.33
CA GLN A 232 -22.55 4.00 0.17
C GLN A 232 -22.25 2.64 -0.43
N LEU A 233 -20.97 2.34 -0.67
CA LEU A 233 -20.59 1.09 -1.33
C LEU A 233 -20.92 -0.16 -0.50
N LEU A 234 -20.62 -0.17 0.81
CA LEU A 234 -20.88 -1.34 1.66
C LEU A 234 -22.38 -1.67 1.80
N ASN A 235 -23.26 -0.71 1.54
CA ASN A 235 -24.70 -0.91 1.54
C ASN A 235 -25.30 -1.13 0.12
N SER A 236 -24.48 -1.06 -0.92
CA SER A 236 -24.94 -1.11 -2.31
C SER A 236 -25.40 -2.52 -2.72
N PRO A 237 -26.28 -2.62 -3.74
CA PRO A 237 -26.65 -3.90 -4.31
C PRO A 237 -25.45 -4.63 -4.93
N GLU A 238 -24.55 -3.91 -5.58
CA GLU A 238 -23.34 -4.44 -6.22
C GLU A 238 -22.42 -5.15 -5.21
N PHE A 239 -22.23 -4.55 -4.03
CA PHE A 239 -21.45 -5.17 -2.96
C PHE A 239 -22.10 -6.47 -2.50
N LYS A 240 -23.43 -6.46 -2.28
CA LYS A 240 -24.18 -7.66 -1.89
C LYS A 240 -24.10 -8.74 -2.96
N GLU A 241 -24.25 -8.40 -4.22
CA GLU A 241 -24.19 -9.36 -5.33
C GLU A 241 -22.81 -10.03 -5.40
N VAL A 242 -21.71 -9.26 -5.37
CA VAL A 242 -20.35 -9.79 -5.46
C VAL A 242 -20.00 -10.69 -4.28
N PHE A 243 -20.44 -10.37 -3.06
CA PHE A 243 -20.13 -11.16 -1.88
C PHE A 243 -21.17 -12.24 -1.54
N HIS A 244 -22.46 -12.09 -1.93
CA HIS A 244 -23.48 -13.13 -1.73
C HIS A 244 -23.37 -14.29 -2.72
N MET A 245 -22.88 -14.07 -3.93
CA MET A 245 -22.60 -15.18 -4.87
C MET A 245 -21.57 -16.17 -4.31
N MET A 246 -20.75 -15.77 -3.33
CA MET A 246 -19.80 -16.64 -2.66
C MET A 246 -20.37 -17.37 -1.42
N GLY A 247 -21.43 -16.86 -0.79
CA GLY A 247 -22.09 -17.49 0.35
C GLY A 247 -22.97 -18.70 -0.02
N GLY A 248 -23.19 -18.94 -1.29
CA GLY A 248 -24.05 -20.01 -1.80
C GLY A 248 -23.37 -21.38 -2.02
N VAL A 249 -22.09 -21.53 -1.71
CA VAL A 249 -21.32 -22.78 -1.93
C VAL A 249 -20.91 -23.48 -0.63
N GLN A 250 -21.45 -23.07 0.53
CA GLN A 250 -21.33 -23.85 1.78
C GLN A 250 -22.73 -24.36 2.18
N LYS A 251 -23.13 -25.47 1.58
CA LYS A 251 -24.04 -26.47 2.13
C LYS A 251 -23.44 -27.85 1.92
#